data_bb71387b01533ddab8de98c7911d7cac
#
_entry.id   bb71387b01533ddab8de98c7911d7cac
#
_cell.length_a   1.000
_cell.length_b   1.000
_cell.length_c   1.000
_cell.angle_alpha   90.00
_cell.angle_beta   90.00
_cell.angle_gamma   90.00
#
_symmetry.space_group_name_H-M   'P 1'
#
loop_
_entity.id
_entity.type
_entity.pdbx_description
1 polymer ?
#
loop_
_entity_poly.entity_id
_entity_poly.type
_entity_poly.pdbx_seq_one_letter_code
_entity_poly.pdbx_strand_id
1 'polypeptide(L)'
;MTTAVEEDEVEASRAPLIEHLTELRSRLIKALIAFVLMFFACFAGAKYIYNALVWPYVLAVGSPEKAHLVYTHGLEYLFTQIQVAAFGAGFLAFPVIAMQIYKFVAPGLYKNERRAFVPYLVATPVLFVIGAACVYFVAMPLLMRFSVGMQQLATDTSPSIEFLPKVSEYLSLIMTLIFAFGICFQLPVILTLLARAGIIDSQFLKDKRRYAVVVVFVIAAVLTPPDVISQFALAVPTLLLYEASILSVTMVEKKRAEAEAARAAEE
;
A
#
# COMPACT_ATOMS: atom_id res chain seq x y z
N MET A 1 14.51 -1.67 51.58
CA MET A 1 13.35 -0.83 51.25
C MET A 1 13.36 -0.39 49.77
N THR A 2 14.49 -0.39 49.09
CA THR A 2 14.65 0.01 47.66
C THR A 2 14.18 -1.06 46.66
N THR A 3 14.27 -2.35 46.99
CA THR A 3 13.90 -3.46 46.10
C THR A 3 12.40 -3.65 45.90
N ALA A 4 11.59 -3.37 46.91
CA ALA A 4 10.13 -3.51 46.84
C ALA A 4 9.46 -2.40 46.00
N VAL A 5 10.05 -1.19 45.96
CA VAL A 5 9.54 -0.07 45.15
C VAL A 5 9.89 -0.29 43.66
N GLU A 6 11.06 -0.86 43.36
CA GLU A 6 11.43 -1.21 41.97
C GLU A 6 10.59 -2.38 41.43
N GLU A 7 10.24 -3.38 42.29
CA GLU A 7 9.36 -4.48 41.90
C GLU A 7 7.94 -3.99 41.60
N ASP A 8 7.37 -3.10 42.41
CA ASP A 8 6.04 -2.50 42.22
C ASP A 8 5.98 -1.61 40.96
N GLU A 9 7.03 -0.84 40.62
CA GLU A 9 7.12 -0.04 39.40
C GLU A 9 7.24 -0.93 38.15
N VAL A 10 7.95 -2.05 38.24
CA VAL A 10 8.10 -3.02 37.15
C VAL A 10 6.78 -3.80 36.94
N GLU A 11 6.04 -4.17 37.98
CA GLU A 11 4.72 -4.77 37.84
C GLU A 11 3.66 -3.81 37.33
N ALA A 12 3.66 -2.55 37.78
CA ALA A 12 2.78 -1.51 37.26
C ALA A 12 3.02 -1.18 35.80
N SER A 13 4.24 -1.34 35.29
CA SER A 13 4.56 -1.18 33.86
C SER A 13 4.25 -2.43 33.01
N ARG A 14 4.24 -3.62 33.60
CA ARG A 14 3.93 -4.89 32.93
C ARG A 14 2.44 -5.06 32.62
N ALA A 15 1.55 -4.62 33.50
CA ALA A 15 0.11 -4.75 33.30
C ALA A 15 -0.39 -4.07 32.00
N PRO A 16 -0.05 -2.81 31.72
CA PRO A 16 -0.45 -2.16 30.45
C PRO A 16 0.19 -2.78 29.21
N LEU A 17 1.41 -3.35 29.32
CA LEU A 17 2.04 -4.06 28.21
C LEU A 17 1.34 -5.38 27.88
N ILE A 18 0.92 -6.15 28.89
CA ILE A 18 0.20 -7.42 28.71
C ILE A 18 -1.18 -7.16 28.10
N GLU A 19 -1.89 -6.12 28.55
CA GLU A 19 -3.17 -5.74 27.97
C GLU A 19 -3.01 -5.34 26.49
N HIS A 20 -1.99 -4.55 26.15
CA HIS A 20 -1.71 -4.13 24.79
C HIS A 20 -1.35 -5.31 23.87
N LEU A 21 -0.55 -6.27 24.35
CA LEU A 21 -0.25 -7.51 23.62
C LEU A 21 -1.47 -8.40 23.42
N THR A 22 -2.36 -8.46 24.41
CA THR A 22 -3.62 -9.20 24.31
C THR A 22 -4.56 -8.56 23.29
N GLU A 23 -4.61 -7.23 23.25
CA GLU A 23 -5.34 -6.49 22.22
C GLU A 23 -4.78 -6.75 20.84
N LEU A 24 -3.45 -6.67 20.65
CA LEU A 24 -2.76 -6.98 19.39
C LEU A 24 -3.14 -8.37 18.88
N ARG A 25 -3.07 -9.40 19.77
CA ARG A 25 -3.45 -10.78 19.43
C ARG A 25 -4.89 -10.85 18.91
N SER A 26 -5.82 -10.23 19.64
CA SER A 26 -7.24 -10.26 19.26
C SER A 26 -7.49 -9.60 17.89
N ARG A 27 -6.81 -8.47 17.62
CA ARG A 27 -6.95 -7.75 16.35
C ARG A 27 -6.29 -8.49 15.20
N LEU A 28 -5.12 -9.10 15.43
CA LEU A 28 -4.43 -9.92 14.44
C LEU A 28 -5.27 -11.14 14.05
N ILE A 29 -5.89 -11.82 15.01
CA ILE A 29 -6.80 -12.95 14.74
C ILE A 29 -7.97 -12.50 13.87
N LYS A 30 -8.61 -11.36 14.15
CA LYS A 30 -9.72 -10.83 13.33
C LYS A 30 -9.27 -10.49 11.89
N ALA A 31 -8.11 -9.89 11.74
CA ALA A 31 -7.52 -9.59 10.44
C ALA A 31 -7.20 -10.89 9.66
N LEU A 32 -6.63 -11.89 10.34
CA LEU A 32 -6.32 -13.19 9.75
C LEU A 32 -7.59 -13.94 9.33
N ILE A 33 -8.63 -13.96 10.15
CA ILE A 33 -9.93 -14.59 9.82
C ILE A 33 -10.51 -13.92 8.57
N ALA A 34 -10.52 -12.58 8.51
CA ALA A 34 -10.99 -11.85 7.34
C ALA A 34 -10.19 -12.23 6.08
N PHE A 35 -8.87 -12.30 6.18
CA PHE A 35 -8.00 -12.71 5.08
C PHE A 35 -8.29 -14.15 4.63
N VAL A 36 -8.40 -15.11 5.54
CA VAL A 36 -8.65 -16.51 5.23
C VAL A 36 -10.02 -16.71 4.56
N LEU A 37 -11.06 -16.06 5.06
CA LEU A 37 -12.38 -16.11 4.45
C LEU A 37 -12.37 -15.55 3.01
N MET A 38 -11.71 -14.39 2.82
CA MET A 38 -11.56 -13.80 1.48
C MET A 38 -10.66 -14.66 0.58
N PHE A 39 -9.66 -15.38 1.14
CA PHE A 39 -8.82 -16.27 0.36
C PHE A 39 -9.62 -17.41 -0.29
N PHE A 40 -10.47 -18.09 0.46
CA PHE A 40 -11.30 -19.16 -0.11
C PHE A 40 -12.33 -18.62 -1.12
N ALA A 41 -12.91 -17.44 -0.87
CA ALA A 41 -13.81 -16.79 -1.83
C ALA A 41 -13.07 -16.41 -3.12
N CYS A 42 -11.88 -15.80 -3.02
CA CYS A 42 -11.05 -15.44 -4.16
C CYS A 42 -10.48 -16.68 -4.89
N PHE A 43 -10.18 -17.75 -4.17
CA PHE A 43 -9.71 -18.98 -4.79
C PHE A 43 -10.79 -19.61 -5.67
N ALA A 44 -12.04 -19.63 -5.21
CA ALA A 44 -13.18 -20.08 -6.03
C ALA A 44 -13.39 -19.18 -7.27
N GLY A 45 -13.07 -17.89 -7.17
CA GLY A 45 -13.16 -16.91 -8.26
C GLY A 45 -11.84 -16.56 -8.94
N ALA A 46 -10.76 -17.31 -8.72
CA ALA A 46 -9.40 -16.94 -9.14
C ALA A 46 -9.26 -16.68 -10.65
N LYS A 47 -10.03 -17.42 -11.48
CA LYS A 47 -10.07 -17.21 -12.93
C LYS A 47 -10.54 -15.80 -13.32
N TYR A 48 -11.52 -15.25 -12.61
CA TYR A 48 -12.02 -13.90 -12.89
C TYR A 48 -10.99 -12.83 -12.50
N ILE A 49 -10.34 -13.03 -11.35
CA ILE A 49 -9.28 -12.13 -10.87
C ILE A 49 -8.09 -12.18 -11.84
N TYR A 50 -7.69 -13.39 -12.28
CA TYR A 50 -6.64 -13.58 -13.28
C TYR A 50 -6.95 -12.79 -14.56
N ASN A 51 -8.13 -12.97 -15.12
CA ASN A 51 -8.53 -12.28 -16.35
C ASN A 51 -8.53 -10.76 -16.17
N ALA A 52 -8.98 -10.26 -15.01
CA ALA A 52 -8.92 -8.85 -14.69
C ALA A 52 -7.47 -8.35 -14.62
N LEU A 53 -6.56 -9.09 -13.98
CA LEU A 53 -5.15 -8.70 -13.87
C LEU A 53 -4.41 -8.75 -15.23
N VAL A 54 -4.82 -9.60 -16.16
CA VAL A 54 -4.22 -9.69 -17.50
C VAL A 54 -4.73 -8.57 -18.42
N TRP A 55 -5.87 -7.97 -18.15
CA TRP A 55 -6.48 -6.95 -18.99
C TRP A 55 -5.58 -5.76 -19.34
N PRO A 56 -4.75 -5.18 -18.43
CA PRO A 56 -3.83 -4.10 -18.78
C PRO A 56 -2.80 -4.48 -19.85
N TYR A 57 -2.38 -5.75 -19.88
CA TYR A 57 -1.51 -6.27 -20.93
C TYR A 57 -2.25 -6.38 -22.27
N VAL A 58 -3.48 -6.87 -22.27
CA VAL A 58 -4.33 -6.91 -23.47
C VAL A 58 -4.53 -5.52 -24.06
N LEU A 59 -4.77 -4.51 -23.20
CA LEU A 59 -4.88 -3.11 -23.63
C LEU A 59 -3.57 -2.57 -24.26
N ALA A 60 -2.43 -2.99 -23.74
CA ALA A 60 -1.12 -2.54 -24.27
C ALA A 60 -0.81 -3.13 -25.65
N VAL A 61 -1.17 -4.42 -25.85
CA VAL A 61 -0.96 -5.15 -27.13
C VAL A 61 -2.02 -4.80 -28.18
N GLY A 62 -3.18 -4.29 -27.75
CA GLY A 62 -4.27 -3.81 -28.60
C GLY A 62 -5.32 -4.84 -28.95
N SER A 63 -5.09 -6.14 -28.76
CA SER A 63 -6.11 -7.18 -28.94
C SER A 63 -5.81 -8.42 -28.11
N PRO A 64 -6.85 -9.17 -27.66
CA PRO A 64 -6.68 -10.43 -26.92
C PRO A 64 -5.93 -11.50 -27.72
N GLU A 65 -6.09 -11.51 -29.04
CA GLU A 65 -5.47 -12.50 -29.96
C GLU A 65 -3.96 -12.35 -30.04
N LYS A 66 -3.44 -11.15 -29.81
CA LYS A 66 -2.00 -10.84 -29.80
C LYS A 66 -1.37 -10.93 -28.41
N ALA A 67 -2.18 -11.05 -27.38
CA ALA A 67 -1.72 -11.14 -26.00
C ALA A 67 -1.35 -12.56 -25.65
N HIS A 68 -0.10 -12.96 -25.87
CA HIS A 68 0.42 -14.28 -25.56
C HIS A 68 1.19 -14.25 -24.23
N LEU A 69 0.73 -15.08 -23.28
CA LEU A 69 1.43 -15.37 -22.04
C LEU A 69 1.84 -16.84 -22.04
N VAL A 70 3.04 -17.14 -21.58
CA VAL A 70 3.58 -18.51 -21.62
C VAL A 70 3.73 -19.11 -20.23
N TYR A 71 3.41 -20.40 -20.10
CA TYR A 71 3.76 -21.22 -18.94
C TYR A 71 5.02 -22.03 -19.26
N THR A 72 5.96 -22.06 -18.34
CA THR A 72 7.22 -22.79 -18.52
C THR A 72 7.30 -24.07 -17.70
N HIS A 73 6.44 -24.25 -16.70
CA HIS A 73 6.42 -25.40 -15.81
C HIS A 73 4.99 -25.92 -15.59
N GLY A 74 4.83 -27.24 -15.46
CA GLY A 74 3.50 -27.86 -15.36
C GLY A 74 2.66 -27.45 -14.14
N LEU A 75 3.29 -27.17 -13.00
CA LEU A 75 2.60 -26.72 -11.78
C LEU A 75 2.47 -25.20 -11.66
N GLU A 76 3.04 -24.45 -12.60
CA GLU A 76 3.03 -22.99 -12.57
C GLU A 76 1.60 -22.42 -12.52
N TYR A 77 0.69 -23.03 -13.26
CA TYR A 77 -0.72 -22.61 -13.24
C TYR A 77 -1.35 -22.72 -11.85
N LEU A 78 -1.13 -23.84 -11.13
CA LEU A 78 -1.68 -24.03 -9.80
C LEU A 78 -1.14 -23.00 -8.79
N PHE A 79 0.19 -22.81 -8.77
CA PHE A 79 0.81 -21.80 -7.89
C PHE A 79 0.35 -20.39 -8.24
N THR A 80 0.17 -20.08 -9.50
CA THR A 80 -0.35 -18.80 -9.96
C THR A 80 -1.79 -18.58 -9.46
N GLN A 81 -2.66 -19.60 -9.49
CA GLN A 81 -4.02 -19.48 -8.96
C GLN A 81 -4.03 -19.22 -7.45
N ILE A 82 -3.14 -19.86 -6.69
CA ILE A 82 -2.98 -19.63 -5.25
C ILE A 82 -2.49 -18.19 -4.99
N GLN A 83 -1.51 -17.71 -5.75
CA GLN A 83 -0.99 -16.35 -5.63
C GLN A 83 -2.06 -15.30 -5.96
N VAL A 84 -2.82 -15.49 -7.03
CA VAL A 84 -3.94 -14.60 -7.43
C VAL A 84 -5.03 -14.60 -6.36
N ALA A 85 -5.35 -15.76 -5.77
CA ALA A 85 -6.31 -15.85 -4.68
C ALA A 85 -5.82 -15.13 -3.42
N ALA A 86 -4.55 -15.31 -3.06
CA ALA A 86 -3.94 -14.61 -1.92
C ALA A 86 -3.90 -13.09 -2.13
N PHE A 87 -3.56 -12.64 -3.35
CA PHE A 87 -3.60 -11.24 -3.75
C PHE A 87 -5.02 -10.67 -3.62
N GLY A 88 -6.02 -11.33 -4.22
CA GLY A 88 -7.42 -10.90 -4.14
C GLY A 88 -7.92 -10.86 -2.69
N ALA A 89 -7.54 -11.85 -1.87
CA ALA A 89 -7.86 -11.89 -0.46
C ALA A 89 -7.27 -10.70 0.30
N GLY A 90 -5.98 -10.41 0.10
CA GLY A 90 -5.32 -9.26 0.71
C GLY A 90 -5.97 -7.94 0.28
N PHE A 91 -6.30 -7.80 -0.98
CA PHE A 91 -6.95 -6.62 -1.54
C PHE A 91 -8.35 -6.39 -0.94
N LEU A 92 -9.19 -7.42 -0.92
CA LEU A 92 -10.56 -7.32 -0.38
C LEU A 92 -10.60 -7.27 1.16
N ALA A 93 -9.67 -7.93 1.84
CA ALA A 93 -9.55 -7.85 3.30
C ALA A 93 -8.86 -6.56 3.78
N PHE A 94 -8.21 -5.79 2.89
CA PHE A 94 -7.46 -4.58 3.25
C PHE A 94 -8.25 -3.59 4.12
N PRO A 95 -9.53 -3.25 3.82
CA PRO A 95 -10.30 -2.35 4.68
C PRO A 95 -10.45 -2.86 6.11
N VAL A 96 -10.65 -4.17 6.28
CA VAL A 96 -10.77 -4.81 7.60
C VAL A 96 -9.42 -4.81 8.31
N ILE A 97 -8.35 -5.18 7.61
CA ILE A 97 -6.98 -5.19 8.13
C ILE A 97 -6.57 -3.78 8.58
N ALA A 98 -6.76 -2.79 7.72
CA ALA A 98 -6.47 -1.40 8.04
C ALA A 98 -7.27 -0.91 9.26
N MET A 99 -8.55 -1.24 9.34
CA MET A 99 -9.38 -0.93 10.51
C MET A 99 -8.83 -1.55 11.80
N GLN A 100 -8.32 -2.79 11.77
CA GLN A 100 -7.72 -3.42 12.95
C GLN A 100 -6.42 -2.72 13.35
N ILE A 101 -5.58 -2.35 12.38
CA ILE A 101 -4.34 -1.61 12.62
C ILE A 101 -4.66 -0.25 13.24
N TYR A 102 -5.58 0.50 12.67
CA TYR A 102 -5.96 1.81 13.21
C TYR A 102 -6.57 1.73 14.62
N LYS A 103 -7.43 0.75 14.87
CA LYS A 103 -7.99 0.54 16.21
C LYS A 103 -6.94 0.14 17.25
N PHE A 104 -5.85 -0.49 16.83
CA PHE A 104 -4.71 -0.83 17.70
C PHE A 104 -3.85 0.40 18.01
N VAL A 105 -3.61 1.26 17.02
CA VAL A 105 -2.78 2.46 17.17
C VAL A 105 -3.55 3.61 17.84
N ALA A 106 -4.86 3.71 17.61
CA ALA A 106 -5.71 4.81 18.08
C ALA A 106 -5.72 5.02 19.60
N PRO A 107 -5.78 3.99 20.49
CA PRO A 107 -5.80 4.22 21.94
C PRO A 107 -4.55 4.91 22.48
N GLY A 108 -3.40 4.66 21.86
CA GLY A 108 -2.13 5.32 22.21
C GLY A 108 -2.06 6.79 21.79
N LEU A 109 -2.80 7.18 20.75
CA LEU A 109 -2.74 8.52 20.16
C LEU A 109 -3.86 9.47 20.63
N TYR A 110 -5.07 8.97 20.94
CA TYR A 110 -6.25 9.82 21.14
C TYR A 110 -7.20 9.31 22.23
N LYS A 111 -7.04 9.76 23.46
CA LYS A 111 -8.01 9.47 24.53
C LYS A 111 -9.36 10.20 24.35
N ASN A 112 -9.40 11.34 23.64
CA ASN A 112 -10.57 12.24 23.64
C ASN A 112 -11.25 12.52 22.30
N GLU A 113 -10.76 12.02 21.13
CA GLU A 113 -11.29 12.43 19.80
C GLU A 113 -11.64 11.26 18.86
N ARG A 114 -12.43 10.30 19.32
CA ARG A 114 -12.87 9.18 18.46
C ARG A 114 -13.57 9.63 17.16
N ARG A 115 -14.31 10.74 17.17
CA ARG A 115 -15.02 11.27 16.00
C ARG A 115 -14.10 11.81 14.92
N ALA A 116 -12.95 12.35 15.31
CA ALA A 116 -11.95 12.87 14.37
C ALA A 116 -11.23 11.76 13.58
N PHE A 117 -11.40 10.49 13.98
CA PHE A 117 -10.75 9.34 13.37
C PHE A 117 -11.54 8.72 12.20
N VAL A 118 -12.86 8.91 12.19
CA VAL A 118 -13.76 8.32 11.18
C VAL A 118 -13.38 8.71 9.75
N PRO A 119 -13.04 9.96 9.42
CA PRO A 119 -12.63 10.33 8.07
C PRO A 119 -11.41 9.55 7.56
N TYR A 120 -10.44 9.25 8.43
CA TYR A 120 -9.25 8.49 8.06
C TYR A 120 -9.54 7.02 7.81
N LEU A 121 -10.48 6.42 8.56
CA LEU A 121 -10.94 5.06 8.33
C LEU A 121 -11.61 4.89 6.96
N VAL A 122 -12.30 5.91 6.48
CA VAL A 122 -12.92 5.91 5.14
C VAL A 122 -11.90 6.26 4.06
N ALA A 123 -11.01 7.23 4.32
CA ALA A 123 -9.99 7.64 3.37
C ALA A 123 -9.02 6.50 3.02
N THR A 124 -8.66 5.67 3.99
CA THR A 124 -7.72 4.55 3.83
C THR A 124 -8.11 3.58 2.71
N PRO A 125 -9.28 2.91 2.72
CA PRO A 125 -9.64 2.00 1.64
C PRO A 125 -9.83 2.74 0.31
N VAL A 126 -10.32 3.97 0.32
CA VAL A 126 -10.48 4.78 -0.90
C VAL A 126 -9.12 5.09 -1.54
N LEU A 127 -8.15 5.56 -0.78
CA LEU A 127 -6.80 5.84 -1.26
C LEU A 127 -6.09 4.57 -1.73
N PHE A 128 -6.30 3.45 -1.04
CA PHE A 128 -5.76 2.16 -1.48
C PHE A 128 -6.28 1.77 -2.87
N VAL A 129 -7.59 1.88 -3.08
CA VAL A 129 -8.22 1.60 -4.38
C VAL A 129 -7.74 2.58 -5.45
N ILE A 130 -7.56 3.87 -5.13
CA ILE A 130 -7.02 4.86 -6.07
C ILE A 130 -5.57 4.50 -6.44
N GLY A 131 -4.73 4.09 -5.49
CA GLY A 131 -3.37 3.61 -5.75
C GLY A 131 -3.36 2.38 -6.66
N ALA A 132 -4.21 1.41 -6.38
CA ALA A 132 -4.40 0.23 -7.23
C ALA A 132 -4.87 0.60 -8.65
N ALA A 133 -5.81 1.52 -8.78
CA ALA A 133 -6.32 2.01 -10.06
C ALA A 133 -5.23 2.74 -10.85
N CYS A 134 -4.37 3.51 -10.19
CA CYS A 134 -3.23 4.16 -10.83
C CYS A 134 -2.28 3.13 -11.49
N VAL A 135 -1.98 2.02 -10.80
CA VAL A 135 -1.20 0.94 -11.40
C VAL A 135 -1.94 0.30 -12.56
N TYR A 136 -3.18 -0.06 -12.33
CA TYR A 136 -3.98 -0.84 -13.28
C TYR A 136 -4.23 -0.11 -14.60
N PHE A 137 -4.58 1.19 -14.54
CA PHE A 137 -4.95 1.98 -15.70
C PHE A 137 -3.81 2.81 -16.29
N VAL A 138 -2.74 3.08 -15.52
CA VAL A 138 -1.65 3.97 -15.98
C VAL A 138 -0.32 3.22 -16.01
N ALA A 139 0.19 2.75 -14.87
CA ALA A 139 1.55 2.23 -14.78
C ALA A 139 1.74 0.94 -15.61
N MET A 140 0.85 -0.04 -15.45
CA MET A 140 0.96 -1.33 -16.17
C MET A 140 0.77 -1.19 -17.67
N PRO A 141 -0.25 -0.48 -18.21
CA PRO A 141 -0.35 -0.26 -19.66
C PRO A 141 0.85 0.46 -20.23
N LEU A 142 1.40 1.46 -19.52
CA LEU A 142 2.59 2.20 -19.97
C LEU A 142 3.82 1.26 -20.04
N LEU A 143 4.06 0.48 -18.99
CA LEU A 143 5.15 -0.48 -18.92
C LEU A 143 5.04 -1.55 -20.01
N MET A 144 3.85 -2.10 -20.21
CA MET A 144 3.63 -3.14 -21.21
C MET A 144 3.78 -2.58 -22.64
N ARG A 145 3.28 -1.38 -22.91
CA ARG A 145 3.50 -0.71 -24.21
C ARG A 145 4.98 -0.47 -24.50
N PHE A 146 5.74 -0.07 -23.48
CA PHE A 146 7.17 0.08 -23.61
C PHE A 146 7.86 -1.25 -23.95
N SER A 147 7.54 -2.33 -23.20
CA SER A 147 8.10 -3.66 -23.43
C SER A 147 7.76 -4.21 -24.81
N VAL A 148 6.50 -4.06 -25.24
CA VAL A 148 6.05 -4.45 -26.59
C VAL A 148 6.74 -3.59 -27.68
N GLY A 149 6.96 -2.31 -27.39
CA GLY A 149 7.66 -1.39 -28.32
C GLY A 149 9.14 -1.74 -28.55
N MET A 150 9.74 -2.56 -27.67
CA MET A 150 11.11 -3.05 -27.84
C MET A 150 11.23 -4.31 -28.72
N GLN A 151 10.11 -4.86 -29.20
CA GLN A 151 10.11 -5.98 -30.14
C GLN A 151 10.80 -5.59 -31.45
N GLN A 152 11.55 -6.52 -32.02
CA GLN A 152 12.21 -6.36 -33.31
C GLN A 152 11.73 -7.45 -34.28
N LEU A 153 11.32 -7.04 -35.47
CA LEU A 153 11.03 -7.96 -36.55
C LEU A 153 12.32 -8.56 -37.09
N ALA A 154 12.26 -9.81 -37.53
CA ALA A 154 13.38 -10.44 -38.22
C ALA A 154 13.72 -9.68 -39.48
N THR A 155 15.01 -9.45 -39.70
CA THR A 155 15.57 -8.94 -40.96
C THR A 155 16.59 -9.95 -41.48
N ASP A 156 17.06 -9.80 -42.72
CA ASP A 156 18.05 -10.72 -43.32
C ASP A 156 19.36 -10.84 -42.52
N THR A 157 19.61 -9.86 -41.62
CA THR A 157 20.85 -9.79 -40.84
C THR A 157 20.65 -9.89 -39.33
N SER A 158 19.39 -9.88 -38.80
CA SER A 158 19.13 -9.94 -37.37
C SER A 158 17.93 -10.83 -37.03
N PRO A 159 18.01 -11.63 -35.93
CA PRO A 159 16.90 -12.45 -35.47
C PRO A 159 15.72 -11.59 -34.95
N SER A 160 14.52 -12.17 -34.97
CA SER A 160 13.36 -11.55 -34.33
C SER A 160 13.51 -11.58 -32.81
N ILE A 161 13.14 -10.49 -32.15
CA ILE A 161 12.98 -10.42 -30.70
C ILE A 161 11.50 -10.19 -30.41
N GLU A 162 10.84 -11.19 -29.86
CA GLU A 162 9.43 -11.15 -29.51
C GLU A 162 9.26 -11.11 -27.98
N PHE A 163 8.39 -10.25 -27.49
CA PHE A 163 8.08 -10.11 -26.07
C PHE A 163 6.99 -11.15 -25.70
N LEU A 164 7.40 -12.23 -25.05
CA LEU A 164 6.55 -13.30 -24.57
C LEU A 164 6.66 -13.40 -23.03
N PRO A 165 5.90 -12.60 -22.29
CA PRO A 165 6.01 -12.58 -20.85
C PRO A 165 5.52 -13.89 -20.24
N LYS A 166 6.24 -14.36 -19.22
CA LYS A 166 5.84 -15.50 -18.41
C LYS A 166 4.66 -15.12 -17.51
N VAL A 167 3.65 -16.00 -17.42
CA VAL A 167 2.43 -15.72 -16.66
C VAL A 167 2.73 -15.37 -15.21
N SER A 168 3.55 -16.18 -14.53
CA SER A 168 3.91 -15.98 -13.13
C SER A 168 4.67 -14.66 -12.89
N GLU A 169 5.57 -14.27 -13.79
CA GLU A 169 6.34 -13.05 -13.68
C GLU A 169 5.47 -11.80 -13.90
N TYR A 170 4.64 -11.82 -14.93
CA TYR A 170 3.69 -10.74 -15.21
C TYR A 170 2.72 -10.52 -14.04
N LEU A 171 2.10 -11.60 -13.54
CA LEU A 171 1.17 -11.50 -12.42
C LEU A 171 1.85 -11.08 -11.13
N SER A 172 3.03 -11.61 -10.83
CA SER A 172 3.82 -11.18 -9.68
C SER A 172 4.12 -9.68 -9.74
N LEU A 173 4.50 -9.19 -10.91
CA LEU A 173 4.79 -7.76 -11.12
C LEU A 173 3.55 -6.89 -10.86
N ILE A 174 2.43 -7.17 -11.54
CA ILE A 174 1.22 -6.34 -11.39
C ILE A 174 0.67 -6.39 -9.96
N MET A 175 0.64 -7.56 -9.32
CA MET A 175 0.19 -7.72 -7.95
C MET A 175 1.08 -6.96 -6.96
N THR A 176 2.41 -7.06 -7.12
CA THR A 176 3.37 -6.31 -6.30
C THR A 176 3.19 -4.80 -6.46
N LEU A 177 3.07 -4.32 -7.70
CA LEU A 177 2.86 -2.90 -7.96
C LEU A 177 1.54 -2.39 -7.38
N ILE A 178 0.43 -3.14 -7.50
CA ILE A 178 -0.86 -2.76 -6.92
C ILE A 178 -0.77 -2.61 -5.41
N PHE A 179 -0.13 -3.56 -4.69
CA PHE A 179 0.07 -3.43 -3.25
C PHE A 179 1.03 -2.30 -2.90
N ALA A 180 2.13 -2.16 -3.62
CA ALA A 180 3.11 -1.10 -3.39
C ALA A 180 2.46 0.29 -3.49
N PHE A 181 1.75 0.55 -4.57
CA PHE A 181 1.02 1.81 -4.74
C PHE A 181 -0.11 1.96 -3.72
N GLY A 182 -0.89 0.91 -3.49
CA GLY A 182 -1.96 0.94 -2.48
C GLY A 182 -1.43 1.35 -1.10
N ILE A 183 -0.26 0.84 -0.69
CA ILE A 183 0.42 1.20 0.56
C ILE A 183 1.01 2.61 0.48
N CYS A 184 1.68 2.98 -0.62
CA CYS A 184 2.23 4.33 -0.80
C CYS A 184 1.14 5.41 -0.75
N PHE A 185 -0.04 5.11 -1.27
CA PHE A 185 -1.19 6.02 -1.19
C PHE A 185 -1.74 6.19 0.24
N GLN A 186 -1.28 5.41 1.23
CA GLN A 186 -1.56 5.65 2.65
C GLN A 186 -0.70 6.74 3.27
N LEU A 187 0.38 7.19 2.60
CA LEU A 187 1.27 8.22 3.13
C LEU A 187 0.54 9.47 3.66
N PRO A 188 -0.40 10.09 2.92
CA PRO A 188 -1.13 11.25 3.42
C PRO A 188 -1.90 10.98 4.71
N VAL A 189 -2.49 9.80 4.84
CA VAL A 189 -3.26 9.42 6.03
C VAL A 189 -2.32 9.21 7.21
N ILE A 190 -1.25 8.43 7.01
CA ILE A 190 -0.29 8.10 8.07
C ILE A 190 0.40 9.37 8.59
N LEU A 191 0.92 10.21 7.70
CA LEU A 191 1.61 11.44 8.09
C LEU A 191 0.68 12.45 8.76
N THR A 192 -0.57 12.56 8.30
CA THR A 192 -1.56 13.43 8.93
C THR A 192 -1.96 12.94 10.33
N LEU A 193 -2.05 11.62 10.52
CA LEU A 193 -2.30 11.04 11.84
C LEU A 193 -1.13 11.25 12.81
N LEU A 194 0.11 11.08 12.35
CA LEU A 194 1.31 11.36 13.14
C LEU A 194 1.41 12.84 13.53
N ALA A 195 1.03 13.74 12.62
CA ALA A 195 0.98 15.17 12.91
C ALA A 195 -0.11 15.52 13.93
N ARG A 196 -1.30 14.90 13.84
CA ARG A 196 -2.33 15.05 14.87
C ARG A 196 -1.88 14.55 16.24
N ALA A 197 -1.09 13.48 16.26
CA ALA A 197 -0.49 12.96 17.49
C ALA A 197 0.60 13.86 18.08
N GLY A 198 1.02 14.91 17.34
CA GLY A 198 2.11 15.78 17.74
C GLY A 198 3.51 15.16 17.61
N ILE A 199 3.62 14.05 16.86
CA ILE A 199 4.91 13.33 16.65
C ILE A 199 5.74 14.04 15.56
N ILE A 200 5.07 14.57 14.54
CA ILE A 200 5.70 15.31 13.43
C ILE A 200 4.93 16.60 13.17
N ASP A 201 5.60 17.56 12.57
CA ASP A 201 5.02 18.83 12.12
C ASP A 201 5.28 19.07 10.63
N SER A 202 4.60 20.06 10.06
CA SER A 202 4.75 20.41 8.65
C SER A 202 6.15 20.93 8.32
N GLN A 203 6.83 21.58 9.27
CA GLN A 203 8.19 22.05 9.09
C GLN A 203 9.18 20.90 9.01
N PHE A 204 9.05 19.90 9.90
CA PHE A 204 9.84 18.68 9.85
C PHE A 204 9.74 17.98 8.47
N LEU A 205 8.53 17.85 7.94
CA LEU A 205 8.33 17.26 6.62
C LEU A 205 9.00 18.07 5.51
N LYS A 206 8.88 19.39 5.54
CA LYS A 206 9.54 20.29 4.57
C LYS A 206 11.06 20.15 4.60
N ASP A 207 11.65 20.11 5.78
CA ASP A 207 13.10 19.99 5.97
C ASP A 207 13.63 18.60 5.52
N LYS A 208 12.80 17.58 5.60
CA LYS A 208 13.15 16.19 5.23
C LYS A 208 12.85 15.83 3.77
N ARG A 209 12.36 16.76 2.94
CA ARG A 209 12.04 16.52 1.51
C ARG A 209 13.15 15.79 0.74
N ARG A 210 14.40 16.22 0.89
CA ARG A 210 15.55 15.60 0.21
C ARG A 210 15.73 14.13 0.59
N TYR A 211 15.46 13.77 1.84
CA TYR A 211 15.54 12.38 2.30
C TYR A 211 14.33 11.58 1.81
N ALA A 212 13.15 12.19 1.78
CA ALA A 212 11.95 11.54 1.25
C ALA A 212 12.14 11.15 -0.22
N VAL A 213 12.74 12.02 -1.05
CA VAL A 213 13.07 11.68 -2.45
C VAL A 213 13.97 10.45 -2.51
N VAL A 214 15.06 10.41 -1.75
CA VAL A 214 15.97 9.26 -1.76
C VAL A 214 15.28 7.98 -1.30
N VAL A 215 14.51 8.04 -0.19
CA VAL A 215 13.78 6.88 0.36
C VAL A 215 12.76 6.36 -0.65
N VAL A 216 12.01 7.24 -1.30
CA VAL A 216 11.03 6.85 -2.32
C VAL A 216 11.70 6.15 -3.50
N PHE A 217 12.83 6.65 -4.00
CA PHE A 217 13.56 5.98 -5.08
C PHE A 217 14.17 4.65 -4.65
N VAL A 218 14.66 4.51 -3.41
CA VAL A 218 15.12 3.24 -2.87
C VAL A 218 13.97 2.23 -2.77
N ILE A 219 12.82 2.64 -2.25
CA ILE A 219 11.63 1.79 -2.19
C ILE A 219 11.19 1.38 -3.61
N ALA A 220 11.14 2.32 -4.54
CA ALA A 220 10.82 2.05 -5.93
C ALA A 220 11.78 1.02 -6.54
N ALA A 221 13.10 1.17 -6.35
CA ALA A 221 14.10 0.25 -6.87
C ALA A 221 14.01 -1.18 -6.29
N VAL A 222 13.52 -1.32 -5.05
CA VAL A 222 13.32 -2.64 -4.41
C VAL A 222 12.04 -3.31 -4.91
N LEU A 223 10.98 -2.52 -5.16
CA LEU A 223 9.66 -3.04 -5.49
C LEU A 223 9.42 -3.22 -7.00
N THR A 224 10.15 -2.50 -7.83
CA THR A 224 10.03 -2.60 -9.30
C THR A 224 11.21 -3.37 -9.90
N PRO A 225 11.03 -3.99 -11.08
CA PRO A 225 12.15 -4.49 -11.86
C PRO A 225 13.20 -3.39 -12.07
N PRO A 226 14.47 -3.74 -12.35
CA PRO A 226 15.54 -2.77 -12.55
C PRO A 226 15.41 -2.04 -13.90
N ASP A 227 14.30 -1.35 -14.11
CA ASP A 227 14.02 -0.49 -15.25
C ASP A 227 13.62 0.93 -14.81
N VAL A 228 14.05 1.90 -15.58
CA VAL A 228 13.85 3.32 -15.28
C VAL A 228 12.37 3.72 -15.32
N ILE A 229 11.58 3.13 -16.21
CA ILE A 229 10.18 3.50 -16.43
C ILE A 229 9.33 3.08 -15.23
N SER A 230 9.41 1.81 -14.80
CA SER A 230 8.70 1.31 -13.63
C SER A 230 9.10 2.07 -12.36
N GLN A 231 10.39 2.34 -12.19
CA GLN A 231 10.90 3.06 -11.04
C GLN A 231 10.34 4.49 -10.96
N PHE A 232 10.36 5.23 -12.07
CA PHE A 232 9.78 6.58 -12.11
C PHE A 232 8.25 6.56 -12.03
N ALA A 233 7.60 5.57 -12.63
CA ALA A 233 6.15 5.41 -12.55
C ALA A 233 5.68 5.23 -11.10
N LEU A 234 6.47 4.60 -10.22
CA LEU A 234 6.18 4.50 -8.79
C LEU A 234 6.64 5.75 -8.02
N ALA A 235 7.85 6.25 -8.29
CA ALA A 235 8.45 7.33 -7.51
C ALA A 235 7.70 8.66 -7.68
N VAL A 236 7.35 9.06 -8.90
CA VAL A 236 6.72 10.37 -9.16
C VAL A 236 5.37 10.52 -8.44
N PRO A 237 4.38 9.59 -8.57
CA PRO A 237 3.13 9.69 -7.83
C PRO A 237 3.35 9.66 -6.30
N THR A 238 4.31 8.86 -5.81
CA THR A 238 4.61 8.78 -4.37
C THR A 238 5.16 10.10 -3.84
N LEU A 239 6.02 10.78 -4.60
CA LEU A 239 6.51 12.13 -4.24
C LEU A 239 5.39 13.18 -4.26
N LEU A 240 4.48 13.11 -5.23
CA LEU A 240 3.30 13.98 -5.25
C LEU A 240 2.42 13.76 -4.03
N LEU A 241 2.23 12.51 -3.61
CA LEU A 241 1.51 12.17 -2.37
C LEU A 241 2.23 12.68 -1.12
N TYR A 242 3.56 12.67 -1.10
CA TYR A 242 4.33 13.26 -0.01
C TYR A 242 4.09 14.78 0.10
N GLU A 243 4.10 15.50 -1.02
CA GLU A 243 3.77 16.93 -1.04
C GLU A 243 2.30 17.18 -0.63
N ALA A 244 1.36 16.37 -1.10
CA ALA A 244 -0.03 16.41 -0.66
C ALA A 244 -0.16 16.15 0.87
N SER A 245 0.70 15.30 1.42
CA SER A 245 0.75 15.04 2.87
C SER A 245 1.19 16.29 3.65
N ILE A 246 2.20 17.02 3.17
CA ILE A 246 2.64 18.28 3.78
C ILE A 246 1.49 19.29 3.81
N LEU A 247 0.72 19.41 2.72
CA LEU A 247 -0.45 20.29 2.69
C LEU A 247 -1.52 19.85 3.69
N SER A 248 -1.80 18.54 3.77
CA SER A 248 -2.78 18.00 4.73
C SER A 248 -2.36 18.24 6.17
N VAL A 249 -1.08 18.04 6.50
CA VAL A 249 -0.52 18.31 7.83
C VAL A 249 -0.64 19.80 8.18
N THR A 250 -0.25 20.69 7.27
CA THR A 250 -0.36 22.15 7.47
C THR A 250 -1.80 22.60 7.74
N MET A 251 -2.79 22.00 7.03
CA MET A 251 -4.22 22.29 7.27
C MET A 251 -4.67 21.82 8.66
N VAL A 252 -4.18 20.69 9.14
CA VAL A 252 -4.51 20.15 10.47
C VAL A 252 -3.89 21.03 11.56
N GLU A 253 -2.63 21.45 11.41
CA GLU A 253 -1.96 22.36 12.34
C GLU A 253 -2.70 23.71 12.46
N LYS A 254 -3.09 24.28 11.31
CA LYS A 254 -3.84 25.54 11.29
C LYS A 254 -5.18 25.42 12.02
N LYS A 255 -5.95 24.37 11.76
CA LYS A 255 -7.21 24.14 12.47
C LYS A 255 -7.04 23.93 13.97
N ARG A 256 -5.94 23.29 14.38
CA ARG A 256 -5.61 23.11 15.79
C ARG A 256 -5.29 24.43 16.46
N ALA A 257 -4.44 25.27 15.84
CA ALA A 257 -4.09 26.59 16.35
C ALA A 257 -5.31 27.52 16.45
N GLU A 258 -6.21 27.49 15.45
CA GLU A 258 -7.47 28.23 15.47
C GLU A 258 -8.39 27.79 16.62
N ALA A 259 -8.48 26.47 16.89
CA ALA A 259 -9.28 25.95 17.99
C ALA A 259 -8.69 26.27 19.37
N GLU A 260 -7.36 26.26 19.50
CA GLU A 260 -6.67 26.66 20.73
C GLU A 260 -6.84 28.16 20.98
N ALA A 261 -6.73 29.02 19.96
CA ALA A 261 -6.96 30.44 20.08
C ALA A 261 -8.42 30.80 20.45
N ALA A 262 -9.39 30.06 19.89
CA ALA A 262 -10.80 30.25 20.24
C ALA A 262 -11.09 29.91 21.70
N ARG A 263 -10.49 28.83 22.23
CA ARG A 263 -10.62 28.46 23.66
C ARG A 263 -9.99 29.49 24.60
N ALA A 264 -8.81 30.00 24.23
CA ALA A 264 -8.13 31.01 25.00
C ALA A 264 -8.86 32.37 25.00
N ALA A 265 -9.76 32.60 24.04
CA ALA A 265 -10.60 33.81 23.99
C ALA A 265 -11.92 33.68 24.80
N GLU A 266 -12.29 32.45 25.17
CA GLU A 266 -13.48 32.16 25.99
C GLU A 266 -13.15 32.09 27.50
N GLU A 267 -11.86 31.97 27.86
CA GLU A 267 -11.34 32.05 29.26
C GLU A 267 -10.99 33.50 29.66
#